data_1908993fdc86db0bf2772df385aa4365
#
_entry.id   1908993fdc86db0bf2772df385aa4365
#
_cell.length_a   1.000
_cell.length_b   1.000
_cell.length_c   1.000
_cell.angle_alpha   90.00
_cell.angle_beta   90.00
_cell.angle_gamma   90.00
#
_symmetry.space_group_name_H-M   'P 1'
#
loop_
_entity.id
_entity.type
_entity.pdbx_description
1 polymer ?
#
loop_
_entity_poly.entity_id
_entity_poly.type
_entity_poly.pdbx_seq_one_letter_code
_entity_poly.pdbx_strand_id
1 'polypeptide(L)'
;MAEEDGVCASQVMLLIGTDESGLEHPNWRQNLALALYMQNAVNARHPTLMRPIALVQQRYNQHLSPGSMILEVGSNGNTLQEALAAIRLFGQAAAPALAALVE
;
A
#
# COMPACT_ATOMS: atom_id res chain seq x y z
N MET A 1 2.74 -12.60 9.26
CA MET A 1 3.29 -11.54 10.15
C MET A 1 4.69 -11.20 9.70
N ALA A 2 5.03 -9.95 9.71
CA ALA A 2 6.36 -9.47 9.36
C ALA A 2 7.21 -9.26 10.62
N GLU A 3 8.51 -9.40 10.48
CA GLU A 3 9.47 -9.01 11.51
C GLU A 3 10.50 -8.10 10.85
N GLU A 4 10.47 -6.82 11.24
CA GLU A 4 11.32 -5.79 10.66
C GLU A 4 11.94 -4.95 11.77
N ASP A 5 13.24 -4.71 11.68
CA ASP A 5 14.00 -3.94 12.69
C ASP A 5 13.81 -4.49 14.11
N GLY A 6 13.64 -5.83 14.25
CA GLY A 6 13.39 -6.46 15.55
C GLY A 6 11.96 -6.29 16.06
N VAL A 7 11.05 -5.78 15.26
CA VAL A 7 9.66 -5.52 15.66
C VAL A 7 8.74 -6.47 14.89
N CYS A 8 7.81 -7.11 15.61
CA CYS A 8 6.73 -7.88 15.00
C CYS A 8 5.64 -6.92 14.53
N ALA A 9 5.25 -7.04 13.27
CA ALA A 9 4.24 -6.19 12.66
C ALA A 9 3.29 -7.00 11.80
N SER A 10 2.07 -6.50 11.63
CA SER A 10 1.16 -7.01 10.59
C SER A 10 1.78 -6.76 9.23
N GLN A 11 1.46 -7.62 8.26
CA GLN A 11 1.77 -7.28 6.87
C GLN A 11 0.77 -6.25 6.34
N VAL A 12 1.20 -5.48 5.34
CA VAL A 12 0.33 -4.51 4.68
C VAL A 12 0.22 -4.83 3.19
N MET A 13 -0.85 -4.37 2.57
CA MET A 13 -1.13 -4.62 1.17
C MET A 13 -1.78 -3.38 0.55
N LEU A 14 -1.33 -2.99 -0.64
CA LEU A 14 -1.96 -1.93 -1.40
C LEU A 14 -3.01 -2.53 -2.33
N LEU A 15 -4.22 -1.95 -2.32
CA LEU A 15 -5.33 -2.33 -3.19
C LEU A 15 -5.53 -1.26 -4.26
N ILE A 16 -5.55 -1.69 -5.51
CA ILE A 16 -5.78 -0.81 -6.66
C ILE A 16 -7.02 -1.30 -7.39
N GLY A 17 -8.05 -0.45 -7.46
CA GLY A 17 -9.22 -0.73 -8.26
C GLY A 17 -8.92 -0.56 -9.74
N THR A 18 -9.51 -1.43 -10.56
CA THR A 18 -9.38 -1.40 -12.02
C THR A 18 -10.72 -1.01 -12.64
N ASP A 19 -10.78 -0.99 -13.97
CA ASP A 19 -12.01 -0.71 -14.72
C ASP A 19 -12.77 -1.98 -15.12
N GLU A 20 -12.39 -3.15 -14.57
CA GLU A 20 -12.98 -4.44 -14.95
C GLU A 20 -14.47 -4.54 -14.62
N SER A 21 -14.96 -3.77 -13.63
CA SER A 21 -16.38 -3.76 -13.28
C SER A 21 -17.26 -3.06 -14.32
N GLY A 22 -16.67 -2.42 -15.32
CA GLY A 22 -17.38 -1.61 -16.32
C GLY A 22 -17.64 -0.18 -15.88
N LEU A 23 -17.26 0.19 -14.66
CA LEU A 23 -17.33 1.57 -14.20
C LEU A 23 -16.11 2.34 -14.69
N GLU A 24 -16.31 3.60 -15.05
CA GLU A 24 -15.22 4.43 -15.52
C GLU A 24 -14.17 4.64 -14.43
N HIS A 25 -12.91 4.35 -14.75
CA HIS A 25 -11.79 4.51 -13.82
C HIS A 25 -10.52 4.82 -14.63
N PRO A 26 -10.44 6.04 -15.22
CA PRO A 26 -9.34 6.37 -16.14
C PRO A 26 -7.98 6.46 -15.47
N ASN A 27 -7.93 6.63 -14.14
CA ASN A 27 -6.69 6.86 -13.40
C ASN A 27 -6.10 5.59 -12.79
N TRP A 28 -6.71 4.41 -13.02
CA TRP A 28 -6.28 3.21 -12.29
C TRP A 28 -4.82 2.80 -12.59
N ARG A 29 -4.36 3.01 -13.83
CA ARG A 29 -2.96 2.69 -14.18
C ARG A 29 -1.98 3.64 -13.51
N GLN A 30 -2.35 4.90 -13.36
CA GLN A 30 -1.54 5.88 -12.63
C GLN A 30 -1.49 5.53 -11.14
N ASN A 31 -2.62 5.09 -10.58
CA ASN A 31 -2.68 4.62 -9.20
C ASN A 31 -1.76 3.42 -9.00
N LEU A 32 -1.79 2.46 -9.95
CA LEU A 32 -0.92 1.30 -9.90
C LEU A 32 0.56 1.70 -9.99
N ALA A 33 0.90 2.64 -10.87
CA ALA A 33 2.28 3.08 -11.03
C ALA A 33 2.82 3.69 -9.72
N LEU A 34 2.02 4.50 -9.03
CA LEU A 34 2.42 5.07 -7.74
C LEU A 34 2.55 3.98 -6.68
N ALA A 35 1.61 3.01 -6.67
CA ALA A 35 1.66 1.90 -5.72
C ALA A 35 2.94 1.07 -5.90
N LEU A 36 3.33 0.79 -7.15
CA LEU A 36 4.57 0.07 -7.43
C LEU A 36 5.79 0.85 -6.96
N TYR A 37 5.81 2.15 -7.16
CA TYR A 37 6.88 3.02 -6.68
C TYR A 37 7.01 2.95 -5.16
N MET A 38 5.88 3.07 -4.44
CA MET A 38 5.87 2.99 -2.99
C MET A 38 6.25 1.61 -2.49
N GLN A 39 5.74 0.56 -3.14
CA GLN A 39 6.05 -0.83 -2.78
C GLN A 39 7.54 -1.11 -2.90
N ASN A 40 8.17 -0.65 -3.98
CA ASN A 40 9.61 -0.82 -4.14
C ASN A 40 10.39 -0.09 -3.06
N ALA A 41 9.98 1.11 -2.69
CA ALA A 41 10.64 1.88 -1.63
C ALA A 41 10.52 1.18 -0.27
N VAL A 42 9.33 0.66 0.04
CA VAL A 42 9.11 -0.05 1.31
C VAL A 42 9.86 -1.38 1.33
N ASN A 43 9.84 -2.14 0.23
CA ASN A 43 10.54 -3.42 0.14
C ASN A 43 12.05 -3.26 0.29
N ALA A 44 12.61 -2.15 -0.19
CA ALA A 44 14.05 -1.89 -0.05
C ALA A 44 14.47 -1.77 1.42
N ARG A 45 13.57 -1.28 2.27
CA ARG A 45 13.85 -1.07 3.69
C ARG A 45 13.29 -2.18 4.57
N HIS A 46 12.10 -2.69 4.24
CA HIS A 46 11.39 -3.70 5.03
C HIS A 46 10.88 -4.82 4.13
N PRO A 47 11.75 -5.77 3.73
CA PRO A 47 11.42 -6.74 2.68
C PRO A 47 10.31 -7.73 3.05
N THR A 48 9.95 -7.88 4.32
CA THR A 48 8.91 -8.81 4.74
C THR A 48 7.57 -8.13 5.04
N LEU A 49 7.52 -6.80 4.99
CA LEU A 49 6.35 -6.05 5.45
C LEU A 49 5.20 -6.09 4.45
N MET A 50 5.50 -5.97 3.14
CA MET A 50 4.47 -5.82 2.11
C MET A 50 4.04 -7.16 1.54
N ARG A 51 2.72 -7.36 1.43
CA ARG A 51 2.15 -8.37 0.56
C ARG A 51 2.11 -7.83 -0.87
N PRO A 52 2.01 -8.71 -1.89
CA PRO A 52 1.89 -8.23 -3.28
C PRO A 52 0.68 -7.31 -3.45
N ILE A 53 0.83 -6.33 -4.34
CA ILE A 53 -0.27 -5.42 -4.68
C ILE A 53 -1.45 -6.22 -5.22
N ALA A 54 -2.65 -5.94 -4.73
CA ALA A 54 -3.88 -6.56 -5.20
C ALA A 54 -4.59 -5.63 -6.19
N LEU A 55 -4.90 -6.16 -7.38
CA LEU A 55 -5.76 -5.49 -8.34
C LEU A 55 -7.17 -6.03 -8.14
N VAL A 56 -8.13 -5.14 -7.91
CA VAL A 56 -9.51 -5.53 -7.63
C VAL A 56 -10.46 -4.83 -8.62
N GLN A 57 -11.65 -5.40 -8.78
CA GLN A 57 -12.63 -4.88 -9.74
C GLN A 57 -13.28 -3.58 -9.24
N GLN A 58 -13.44 -3.43 -7.93
CA GLN A 58 -14.07 -2.27 -7.33
C GLN A 58 -13.11 -1.08 -7.34
N ARG A 59 -13.61 0.11 -7.69
CA ARG A 59 -12.77 1.31 -7.72
C ARG A 59 -12.72 2.09 -6.41
N TYR A 60 -13.67 1.90 -5.49
CA TYR A 60 -13.66 2.50 -4.13
C TYR A 60 -13.40 4.02 -4.12
N ASN A 61 -13.93 4.76 -5.09
CA ASN A 61 -13.66 6.20 -5.25
C ASN A 61 -12.22 6.53 -5.66
N GLN A 62 -11.38 5.55 -6.00
CA GLN A 62 -10.02 5.80 -6.47
C GLN A 62 -9.98 6.53 -7.81
N HIS A 63 -11.08 6.51 -8.54
CA HIS A 63 -11.24 7.19 -9.83
C HIS A 63 -11.24 8.72 -9.69
N LEU A 64 -11.41 9.26 -8.48
CA LEU A 64 -11.57 10.69 -8.26
C LEU A 64 -10.26 11.46 -8.41
N SER A 65 -9.12 10.80 -8.25
CA SER A 65 -7.83 11.45 -8.48
C SER A 65 -6.75 10.42 -8.81
N PRO A 66 -5.71 10.81 -9.59
CA PRO A 66 -4.54 9.97 -9.78
C PRO A 66 -3.80 9.74 -8.47
N GLY A 67 -3.27 8.53 -8.27
CA GLY A 67 -2.53 8.17 -7.07
C GLY A 67 -3.40 7.72 -5.91
N SER A 68 -4.72 7.62 -6.09
CA SER A 68 -5.60 7.11 -5.05
C SER A 68 -5.46 5.59 -4.90
N MET A 69 -5.41 5.11 -3.66
CA MET A 69 -5.31 3.68 -3.38
C MET A 69 -5.77 3.40 -1.95
N ILE A 70 -5.92 2.11 -1.63
CA ILE A 70 -6.28 1.68 -0.27
C ILE A 70 -5.10 0.92 0.31
N LEU A 71 -4.72 1.25 1.54
CA LEU A 71 -3.75 0.49 2.31
C LEU A 71 -4.51 -0.40 3.28
N GLU A 72 -4.40 -1.71 3.07
CA GLU A 72 -4.96 -2.71 3.98
C GLU A 72 -3.89 -3.15 4.96
N VAL A 73 -4.18 -3.06 6.26
CA VAL A 73 -3.22 -3.33 7.33
C VAL A 73 -3.68 -4.53 8.13
N GLY A 74 -2.86 -5.60 8.09
CA GLY A 74 -3.08 -6.77 8.90
C GLY A 74 -4.17 -7.69 8.41
N SER A 75 -4.57 -8.60 9.29
CA SER A 75 -5.64 -9.57 9.07
C SER A 75 -6.27 -9.89 10.43
N ASN A 76 -7.31 -10.73 10.43
CA ASN A 76 -8.05 -11.09 11.65
C ASN A 76 -7.17 -11.70 12.75
N GLY A 77 -6.02 -12.27 12.41
CA GLY A 77 -5.11 -12.88 13.38
C GLY A 77 -4.13 -11.93 14.03
N ASN A 78 -4.12 -10.65 13.65
CA ASN A 78 -3.13 -9.71 14.16
C ASN A 78 -3.68 -8.89 15.33
N THR A 79 -2.76 -8.47 16.23
CA THR A 79 -3.10 -7.58 17.34
C THR A 79 -3.13 -6.14 16.88
N LEU A 80 -3.73 -5.27 17.68
CA LEU A 80 -3.70 -3.82 17.44
C LEU A 80 -2.26 -3.30 17.45
N GLN A 81 -1.42 -3.80 18.34
CA GLN A 81 -0.02 -3.36 18.43
C GLN A 81 0.73 -3.71 17.16
N GLU A 82 0.48 -4.92 16.59
CA GLU A 82 1.09 -5.33 15.32
C GLU A 82 0.62 -4.46 14.17
N ALA A 83 -0.67 -4.08 14.15
CA ALA A 83 -1.20 -3.19 13.13
C ALA A 83 -0.58 -1.79 13.22
N LEU A 84 -0.45 -1.23 14.43
CA LEU A 84 0.16 0.07 14.64
C LEU A 84 1.64 0.07 14.24
N ALA A 85 2.36 -1.01 14.56
CA ALA A 85 3.75 -1.17 14.14
C ALA A 85 3.86 -1.19 12.62
N ALA A 86 2.95 -1.88 11.93
CA ALA A 86 2.94 -1.95 10.48
C ALA A 86 2.73 -0.56 9.84
N ILE A 87 1.80 0.22 10.36
CA ILE A 87 1.53 1.58 9.87
C ILE A 87 2.76 2.46 10.04
N ARG A 88 3.43 2.36 11.19
CA ARG A 88 4.64 3.14 11.45
C ARG A 88 5.77 2.77 10.52
N LEU A 89 6.04 1.48 10.34
CA LEU A 89 7.11 1.02 9.45
C LEU A 89 6.83 1.41 8.00
N PHE A 90 5.59 1.22 7.55
CA PHE A 90 5.20 1.64 6.21
C PHE A 90 5.40 3.14 6.01
N GLY A 91 4.91 3.95 6.94
CA GLY A 91 5.02 5.41 6.86
C GLY A 91 6.46 5.89 6.83
N GLN A 92 7.33 5.30 7.65
CA GLN A 92 8.75 5.66 7.71
C GLN A 92 9.46 5.39 6.38
N ALA A 93 9.06 4.35 5.67
CA ALA A 93 9.66 4.01 4.38
C ALA A 93 9.00 4.73 3.20
N ALA A 94 7.67 4.88 3.23
CA ALA A 94 6.91 5.47 2.13
C ALA A 94 6.98 7.01 2.12
N ALA A 95 7.01 7.67 3.27
CA ALA A 95 6.96 9.13 3.33
C ALA A 95 8.15 9.80 2.63
N PRO A 96 9.41 9.37 2.86
CA PRO A 96 10.53 9.96 2.11
C PRO A 96 10.43 9.72 0.61
N ALA A 97 9.92 8.55 0.18
CA ALA A 97 9.76 8.23 -1.23
C ALA A 97 8.71 9.17 -1.88
N LEU A 98 7.60 9.42 -1.19
CA LEU A 98 6.58 10.35 -1.67
C LEU A 98 7.10 11.78 -1.71
N ALA A 99 7.86 12.22 -0.71
CA ALA A 99 8.45 13.54 -0.69
C ALA A 99 9.37 13.76 -1.89
N ALA A 100 10.12 12.75 -2.29
CA ALA A 100 11.03 12.82 -3.43
C ALA A 100 10.30 13.10 -4.75
N LEU A 101 9.03 12.73 -4.87
CA LEU A 101 8.24 12.97 -6.09
C LEU A 101 7.84 14.42 -6.28
N VAL A 102 7.83 15.23 -5.23
CA VAL A 102 7.35 16.63 -5.26
C VAL A 102 8.48 17.63 -5.09
N GLU A 103 9.71 17.17 -4.98
CA GLU A 103 10.90 18.01 -4.90
C GLU A 103 11.42 18.43 -6.27
#